data_ee156520bbd4fa69c12720b59c36a3ee
#
_entry.id   ee156520bbd4fa69c12720b59c36a3ee
#
_cell.length_a   1.000
_cell.length_b   1.000
_cell.length_c   1.000
_cell.angle_alpha   90.00
_cell.angle_beta   90.00
_cell.angle_gamma   90.00
#
_symmetry.space_group_name_H-M   'P 1'
#
loop_
_entity.id
_entity.type
_entity.pdbx_description
1 polymer ?
#
loop_
_entity_poly.entity_id
_entity_poly.type
_entity_poly.pdbx_seq_one_letter_code
_entity_poly.pdbx_strand_id
1 'polypeptide(L)'
;MEPLLKVENLVTCFGTKKGLVKAVDGVSFEVEAGKILGIVGESGCGKSVTSLSIMRLLPEQLGEITDGSIMFEGKDLRKVSEKEMVKIRGNKIAMIFQDPMTSLDPVMTIGKQLEETILAHEKISRQEAAKKSLEMLKKVNIPTPEYRMKEYPH
;
A
#
# COMPACT_ATOMS: atom_id res chain seq x y z
N MET A 1 20.90 -14.43 -4.91
CA MET A 1 19.54 -14.23 -5.48
C MET A 1 19.25 -12.74 -5.36
N GLU A 2 18.61 -12.15 -6.35
CA GLU A 2 18.22 -10.74 -6.24
C GLU A 2 17.12 -10.59 -5.17
N PRO A 3 17.17 -9.53 -4.34
CA PRO A 3 16.14 -9.27 -3.35
C PRO A 3 14.80 -8.97 -4.03
N LEU A 4 13.69 -9.33 -3.39
CA LEU A 4 12.34 -9.02 -3.86
C LEU A 4 12.10 -7.51 -3.87
N LEU A 5 12.52 -6.84 -2.81
CA LEU A 5 12.50 -5.38 -2.68
C LEU A 5 13.89 -4.90 -2.26
N LYS A 6 14.43 -3.90 -2.95
CA LYS A 6 15.66 -3.22 -2.60
C LYS A 6 15.44 -1.72 -2.59
N VAL A 7 15.67 -1.09 -1.47
CA VAL A 7 15.64 0.36 -1.30
C VAL A 7 17.07 0.84 -1.09
N GLU A 8 17.53 1.81 -1.88
CA GLU A 8 18.88 2.35 -1.79
C GLU A 8 18.85 3.87 -1.70
N ASN A 9 19.52 4.38 -0.67
CA ASN A 9 19.70 5.83 -0.40
C ASN A 9 18.40 6.65 -0.53
N LEU A 10 17.26 6.09 -0.10
CA LEU A 10 15.97 6.73 -0.22
C LEU A 10 15.93 8.05 0.56
N VAL A 11 15.62 9.13 -0.15
CA VAL A 11 15.37 10.45 0.44
C VAL A 11 13.97 10.89 0.09
N THR A 12 13.18 11.19 1.12
CA THR A 12 11.81 11.72 0.97
C THR A 12 11.68 13.03 1.71
N CYS A 13 11.26 14.07 1.00
CA CYS A 13 11.10 15.41 1.52
C CYS A 13 9.64 15.85 1.52
N PHE A 14 9.29 16.72 2.47
CA PHE A 14 8.00 17.42 2.51
C PHE A 14 8.22 18.93 2.42
N GLY A 15 7.44 19.56 1.54
CA GLY A 15 7.35 21.00 1.45
C GLY A 15 6.58 21.59 2.64
N THR A 16 7.18 22.49 3.37
CA THR A 16 6.53 23.22 4.46
C THR A 16 6.66 24.73 4.25
N LYS A 17 5.87 25.53 4.96
CA LYS A 17 6.00 27.01 4.94
C LYS A 17 7.39 27.50 5.35
N LYS A 18 8.18 26.67 6.02
CA LYS A 18 9.54 26.99 6.51
C LYS A 18 10.64 26.39 5.63
N GLY A 19 10.30 25.70 4.53
CA GLY A 19 11.23 25.03 3.64
C GLY A 19 11.01 23.53 3.55
N LEU A 20 11.94 22.83 2.91
CA LEU A 20 11.92 21.38 2.77
C LEU A 20 12.35 20.68 4.06
N VAL A 21 11.57 19.70 4.49
CA VAL A 21 11.89 18.83 5.62
C VAL A 21 12.15 17.43 5.08
N LYS A 22 13.33 16.87 5.33
CA LYS A 22 13.65 15.49 5.03
C LYS A 22 12.99 14.57 6.08
N ALA A 23 11.99 13.84 5.68
CA ALA A 23 11.32 12.85 6.52
C ALA A 23 11.98 11.46 6.44
N VAL A 24 12.66 11.18 5.34
CA VAL A 24 13.55 10.03 5.14
C VAL A 24 14.84 10.57 4.56
N ASP A 25 15.99 10.20 5.11
CA ASP A 25 17.30 10.71 4.70
C ASP A 25 18.32 9.58 4.54
N GLY A 26 18.49 9.10 3.30
CA GLY A 26 19.48 8.11 2.91
C GLY A 26 19.22 6.69 3.42
N VAL A 27 17.98 6.27 3.55
CA VAL A 27 17.63 4.93 4.07
C VAL A 27 17.85 3.86 3.01
N SER A 28 18.53 2.76 3.40
CA SER A 28 18.78 1.60 2.54
C SER A 28 18.47 0.31 3.27
N PHE A 29 17.79 -0.63 2.60
CA PHE A 29 17.52 -1.99 3.07
C PHE A 29 17.06 -2.89 1.92
N GLU A 30 17.09 -4.19 2.19
CA GLU A 30 16.65 -5.22 1.25
C GLU A 30 15.68 -6.19 1.92
N VAL A 31 14.75 -6.74 1.16
CA VAL A 31 13.81 -7.78 1.59
C VAL A 31 13.87 -8.92 0.58
N GLU A 32 14.25 -10.09 1.04
CA GLU A 32 14.24 -11.30 0.22
C GLU A 32 12.82 -11.90 0.17
N ALA A 33 12.54 -12.65 -0.88
CA ALA A 33 11.27 -13.39 -1.00
C ALA A 33 11.07 -14.35 0.19
N GLY A 34 9.89 -14.34 0.77
CA GLY A 34 9.53 -15.18 1.93
C GLY A 34 10.17 -14.77 3.25
N LYS A 35 10.86 -13.64 3.33
CA LYS A 35 11.44 -13.10 4.57
C LYS A 35 10.62 -11.97 5.15
N ILE A 36 10.82 -11.71 6.44
CA ILE A 36 10.22 -10.60 7.18
C ILE A 36 11.34 -9.65 7.60
N LEU A 37 11.19 -8.37 7.28
CA LEU A 37 12.05 -7.28 7.74
C LEU A 37 11.30 -6.45 8.79
N GLY A 38 11.86 -6.32 9.98
CA GLY A 38 11.37 -5.41 11.01
C GLY A 38 12.04 -4.04 10.91
N ILE A 39 11.26 -2.96 10.75
CA ILE A 39 11.75 -1.58 10.81
C ILE A 39 11.31 -0.97 12.14
N VAL A 40 12.26 -0.68 13.01
CA VAL A 40 12.03 -0.14 14.35
C VAL A 40 12.57 1.28 14.48
N GLY A 41 12.01 2.05 15.38
CA GLY A 41 12.41 3.43 15.66
C GLY A 41 11.32 4.20 16.40
N GLU A 42 11.64 5.38 16.89
CA GLU A 42 10.73 6.26 17.62
C GLU A 42 9.58 6.79 16.74
N SER A 43 8.53 7.34 17.38
CA SER A 43 7.46 8.00 16.64
C SER A 43 8.00 9.19 15.86
N GLY A 44 7.58 9.35 14.61
CA GLY A 44 8.03 10.45 13.74
C GLY A 44 9.37 10.24 13.03
N CYS A 45 10.10 9.12 13.25
CA CYS A 45 11.40 8.88 12.61
C CYS A 45 11.35 8.43 11.12
N GLY A 46 10.20 8.53 10.46
CA GLY A 46 10.10 8.28 9.01
C GLY A 46 9.65 6.86 8.59
N LYS A 47 9.39 5.92 9.50
CA LYS A 47 8.99 4.52 9.16
C LYS A 47 7.79 4.46 8.22
N SER A 48 6.69 5.12 8.58
CA SER A 48 5.48 5.16 7.75
C SER A 48 5.71 5.90 6.44
N VAL A 49 6.51 6.97 6.46
CA VAL A 49 6.88 7.71 5.25
C VAL A 49 7.67 6.83 4.28
N THR A 50 8.58 6.00 4.80
CA THR A 50 9.33 5.02 3.98
C THR A 50 8.37 4.06 3.27
N SER A 51 7.40 3.49 3.98
CA SER A 51 6.39 2.59 3.39
C SER A 51 5.52 3.31 2.35
N LEU A 52 5.07 4.53 2.66
CA LEU A 52 4.29 5.36 1.73
C LEU A 52 5.12 5.74 0.48
N SER A 53 6.42 5.96 0.63
CA SER A 53 7.33 6.23 -0.50
C SER A 53 7.43 5.02 -1.43
N ILE A 54 7.59 3.81 -0.88
CA ILE A 54 7.61 2.57 -1.66
C ILE A 54 6.32 2.40 -2.46
N MET A 55 5.18 2.68 -1.84
CA MET A 55 3.86 2.60 -2.47
C MET A 55 3.54 3.79 -3.37
N ARG A 56 4.37 4.85 -3.38
CA ARG A 56 4.08 6.13 -4.04
C ARG A 56 2.70 6.68 -3.64
N LEU A 57 2.42 6.66 -2.32
CA LEU A 57 1.20 7.17 -1.68
C LEU A 57 1.49 8.42 -0.84
N LEU A 58 2.55 9.15 -1.14
CA LEU A 58 2.83 10.43 -0.53
C LEU A 58 1.76 11.46 -0.97
N PRO A 59 1.37 12.42 -0.12
CA PRO A 59 0.50 13.51 -0.51
C PRO A 59 1.11 14.31 -1.67
N GLU A 60 0.44 14.33 -2.83
CA GLU A 60 0.96 14.83 -4.10
C GLU A 60 1.50 16.28 -4.06
N GLN A 61 0.93 17.14 -3.21
CA GLN A 61 1.35 18.55 -3.12
C GLN A 61 2.43 18.83 -2.08
N LEU A 62 2.75 17.87 -1.24
CA LEU A 62 3.61 18.08 -0.06
C LEU A 62 4.81 17.15 -0.02
N GLY A 63 4.69 15.92 -0.49
CA GLY A 63 5.71 14.88 -0.35
C GLY A 63 6.31 14.44 -1.68
N GLU A 64 7.63 14.41 -1.77
CA GLU A 64 8.36 13.98 -2.96
C GLU A 64 9.54 13.08 -2.58
N ILE A 65 9.77 12.03 -3.39
CA ILE A 65 10.99 11.23 -3.32
C ILE A 65 12.06 11.96 -4.13
N THR A 66 13.00 12.60 -3.45
CA THR A 66 14.00 13.46 -4.07
C THR A 66 15.24 12.70 -4.51
N ASP A 67 15.59 11.58 -3.85
CA ASP A 67 16.78 10.78 -4.19
C ASP A 67 16.58 9.30 -3.86
N GLY A 68 17.53 8.46 -4.28
CA GLY A 68 17.58 7.03 -4.08
C GLY A 68 16.84 6.21 -5.13
N SER A 69 16.71 4.91 -4.92
CA SER A 69 15.98 3.98 -5.79
C SER A 69 15.12 3.01 -4.99
N ILE A 70 14.05 2.53 -5.61
CA ILE A 70 13.13 1.54 -5.04
C ILE A 70 12.94 0.44 -6.08
N MET A 71 13.75 -0.61 -5.99
CA MET A 71 13.69 -1.76 -6.89
C MET A 71 12.76 -2.82 -6.35
N PHE A 72 11.76 -3.21 -7.11
CA PHE A 72 10.84 -4.29 -6.80
C PHE A 72 10.72 -5.25 -7.98
N GLU A 73 11.03 -6.53 -7.78
CA GLU A 73 11.10 -7.53 -8.86
C GLU A 73 11.91 -7.03 -10.07
N GLY A 74 13.07 -6.38 -9.82
CA GLY A 74 13.95 -5.85 -10.87
C GLY A 74 13.47 -4.56 -11.55
N LYS A 75 12.35 -3.95 -11.11
CA LYS A 75 11.82 -2.69 -11.65
C LYS A 75 11.95 -1.55 -10.65
N ASP A 76 12.45 -0.41 -11.11
CA ASP A 76 12.48 0.81 -10.27
C ASP A 76 11.08 1.45 -10.18
N LEU A 77 10.44 1.32 -9.01
CA LEU A 77 9.08 1.83 -8.77
C LEU A 77 8.96 3.35 -8.91
N ARG A 78 10.06 4.08 -8.79
CA ARG A 78 10.06 5.54 -9.02
C ARG A 78 9.86 5.90 -10.50
N LYS A 79 10.28 5.01 -11.42
CA LYS A 79 10.30 5.25 -12.87
C LYS A 79 9.11 4.63 -13.60
N VAL A 80 8.42 3.66 -12.99
CA VAL A 80 7.25 3.06 -13.63
C VAL A 80 6.11 4.06 -13.75
N SER A 81 5.30 3.91 -14.79
CA SER A 81 4.12 4.75 -15.00
C SER A 81 3.07 4.52 -13.90
N GLU A 82 2.20 5.51 -13.67
CA GLU A 82 1.10 5.35 -12.70
C GLU A 82 0.19 4.17 -13.07
N LYS A 83 -0.03 3.95 -14.36
CA LYS A 83 -0.78 2.80 -14.86
C LYS A 83 -0.16 1.45 -14.47
N GLU A 84 1.15 1.38 -14.37
CA GLU A 84 1.86 0.20 -13.86
C GLU A 84 1.79 0.12 -12.33
N MET A 85 1.93 1.24 -11.62
CA MET A 85 1.76 1.28 -10.16
C MET A 85 0.38 0.81 -9.71
N VAL A 86 -0.69 1.19 -10.41
CA VAL A 86 -2.05 0.69 -10.15
C VAL A 86 -2.12 -0.84 -10.21
N LYS A 87 -1.37 -1.48 -11.13
CA LYS A 87 -1.33 -2.95 -11.21
C LYS A 87 -0.50 -3.60 -10.10
N ILE A 88 0.42 -2.86 -9.50
CA ILE A 88 1.29 -3.33 -8.42
C ILE A 88 0.60 -3.17 -7.07
N ARG A 89 0.04 -1.98 -6.82
CA ARG A 89 -0.70 -1.68 -5.57
C ARG A 89 -1.91 -2.60 -5.44
N GLY A 90 -2.06 -3.19 -4.27
CA GLY A 90 -3.16 -4.10 -3.93
C GLY A 90 -3.02 -5.53 -4.49
N ASN A 91 -2.19 -5.73 -5.50
CA ASN A 91 -1.96 -7.04 -6.11
C ASN A 91 -0.61 -7.66 -5.73
N LYS A 92 0.48 -6.91 -5.95
CA LYS A 92 1.85 -7.38 -5.65
C LYS A 92 2.39 -6.81 -4.34
N ILE A 93 2.07 -5.56 -4.03
CA ILE A 93 2.41 -4.90 -2.78
C ILE A 93 1.12 -4.38 -2.17
N ALA A 94 0.84 -4.77 -0.94
CA ALA A 94 -0.29 -4.26 -0.15
C ALA A 94 0.21 -3.56 1.11
N MET A 95 -0.59 -2.67 1.66
CA MET A 95 -0.29 -1.95 2.90
C MET A 95 -1.49 -2.00 3.83
N ILE A 96 -1.22 -2.27 5.10
CA ILE A 96 -2.20 -2.10 6.19
C ILE A 96 -1.85 -0.79 6.89
N PHE A 97 -2.77 0.17 6.84
CA PHE A 97 -2.58 1.47 7.47
C PHE A 97 -2.77 1.38 8.99
N GLN A 98 -2.12 2.30 9.70
CA GLN A 98 -2.19 2.37 11.17
C GLN A 98 -3.61 2.70 11.67
N ASP A 99 -4.37 3.49 10.91
CA ASP A 99 -5.79 3.75 11.13
C ASP A 99 -6.62 3.11 10.00
N PRO A 100 -7.13 1.88 10.19
CA PRO A 100 -7.89 1.18 9.16
C PRO A 100 -9.27 1.80 8.90
N MET A 101 -9.83 2.56 9.83
CA MET A 101 -11.16 3.15 9.68
C MET A 101 -11.22 4.20 8.57
N THR A 102 -10.13 4.93 8.34
CA THR A 102 -10.02 5.91 7.26
C THR A 102 -9.79 5.29 5.88
N SER A 103 -9.51 3.99 5.83
CA SER A 103 -9.25 3.27 4.57
C SER A 103 -10.52 2.80 3.87
N LEU A 104 -11.66 2.84 4.56
CA LEU A 104 -12.95 2.42 4.02
C LEU A 104 -13.84 3.63 3.74
N ASP A 105 -14.53 3.61 2.60
CA ASP A 105 -15.54 4.60 2.26
C ASP A 105 -16.80 4.39 3.11
N PRO A 106 -17.18 5.35 3.97
CA PRO A 106 -18.31 5.18 4.88
C PRO A 106 -19.68 5.14 4.18
N VAL A 107 -19.77 5.59 2.93
CA VAL A 107 -21.03 5.61 2.15
C VAL A 107 -21.16 4.43 1.17
N MET A 108 -20.19 3.53 1.16
CA MET A 108 -20.22 2.30 0.37
C MET A 108 -20.27 1.07 1.28
N THR A 109 -21.00 0.03 0.86
CA THR A 109 -21.03 -1.24 1.59
C THR A 109 -19.68 -1.96 1.50
N ILE A 110 -19.32 -2.71 2.53
CA ILE A 110 -18.09 -3.50 2.61
C ILE A 110 -17.96 -4.41 1.39
N GLY A 111 -19.02 -5.10 1.00
CA GLY A 111 -19.00 -5.99 -0.16
C GLY A 111 -18.63 -5.28 -1.45
N LYS A 112 -19.22 -4.10 -1.72
CA LYS A 112 -18.88 -3.33 -2.92
C LYS A 112 -17.41 -2.91 -2.96
N GLN A 113 -16.85 -2.46 -1.85
CA GLN A 113 -15.45 -2.04 -1.77
C GLN A 113 -14.49 -3.21 -2.01
N LEU A 114 -14.79 -4.39 -1.44
CA LEU A 114 -14.02 -5.60 -1.69
C LEU A 114 -14.12 -6.07 -3.15
N GLU A 115 -15.33 -6.05 -3.73
CA GLU A 115 -15.56 -6.41 -5.13
C GLU A 115 -14.81 -5.49 -6.09
N GLU A 116 -14.84 -4.16 -5.86
CA GLU A 116 -14.09 -3.19 -6.68
C GLU A 116 -12.59 -3.46 -6.68
N THR A 117 -12.02 -3.77 -5.52
CA THR A 117 -10.60 -4.11 -5.40
C THR A 117 -10.25 -5.36 -6.24
N ILE A 118 -11.09 -6.40 -6.19
CA ILE A 118 -10.88 -7.61 -6.97
C ILE A 118 -11.01 -7.33 -8.47
N LEU A 119 -12.06 -6.61 -8.88
CA LEU A 119 -12.33 -6.27 -10.28
C LEU A 119 -11.28 -5.34 -10.90
N ALA A 120 -10.60 -4.55 -10.08
CA ALA A 120 -9.49 -3.71 -10.53
C ALA A 120 -8.28 -4.54 -11.01
N HIS A 121 -8.11 -5.75 -10.48
CA HIS A 121 -6.97 -6.62 -10.76
C HIS A 121 -7.29 -7.87 -11.55
N GLU A 122 -8.55 -8.34 -11.52
CA GLU A 122 -8.97 -9.58 -12.15
C GLU A 122 -10.08 -9.33 -13.19
N LYS A 123 -9.96 -10.00 -14.32
CA LYS A 123 -11.00 -9.98 -15.38
C LYS A 123 -12.04 -11.06 -15.12
N ILE A 124 -12.87 -10.87 -14.12
CA ILE A 124 -13.93 -11.80 -13.72
C ILE A 124 -15.29 -11.09 -13.65
N SER A 125 -16.36 -11.87 -13.54
CA SER A 125 -17.72 -11.33 -13.35
C SER A 125 -17.89 -10.74 -11.94
N ARG A 126 -18.87 -9.84 -11.77
CA ARG A 126 -19.24 -9.31 -10.44
C ARG A 126 -19.68 -10.42 -9.48
N GLN A 127 -20.36 -11.45 -9.98
CA GLN A 127 -20.78 -12.59 -9.15
C GLN A 127 -19.57 -13.37 -8.61
N GLU A 128 -18.56 -13.58 -9.43
CA GLU A 128 -17.30 -14.21 -9.00
C GLU A 128 -16.52 -13.32 -8.02
N ALA A 129 -16.49 -12.01 -8.25
CA ALA A 129 -15.87 -11.05 -7.32
C ALA A 129 -16.56 -11.07 -5.94
N ALA A 130 -17.91 -11.06 -5.92
CA ALA A 130 -18.69 -11.17 -4.68
C ALA A 130 -18.40 -12.49 -3.94
N LYS A 131 -18.32 -13.61 -4.65
CA LYS A 131 -17.97 -14.91 -4.06
C LYS A 131 -16.55 -14.88 -3.45
N LYS A 132 -15.56 -14.36 -4.17
CA LYS A 132 -14.18 -14.20 -3.67
C LYS A 132 -14.12 -13.30 -2.45
N SER A 133 -14.83 -12.16 -2.47
CA SER A 133 -14.92 -11.24 -1.32
C SER A 133 -15.45 -11.94 -0.08
N LEU A 134 -16.51 -12.74 -0.23
CA LEU A 134 -17.08 -13.53 0.86
C LEU A 134 -16.08 -14.57 1.39
N GLU A 135 -15.37 -15.26 0.49
CA GLU A 135 -14.33 -16.23 0.87
C GLU A 135 -13.17 -15.55 1.63
N MET A 136 -12.78 -14.33 1.25
CA MET A 136 -11.76 -13.58 1.98
C MET A 136 -12.20 -13.19 3.38
N LEU A 137 -13.44 -12.72 3.57
CA LEU A 137 -13.98 -12.45 4.90
C LEU A 137 -14.00 -13.72 5.78
N LYS A 138 -14.34 -14.87 5.22
CA LYS A 138 -14.26 -16.16 5.91
C LYS A 138 -12.83 -16.52 6.31
N LYS A 139 -11.86 -16.33 5.43
CA LYS A 139 -10.44 -16.62 5.71
C LYS A 139 -9.87 -15.80 6.86
N VAL A 140 -10.32 -14.56 7.03
CA VAL A 140 -9.89 -13.69 8.14
C VAL A 140 -10.83 -13.79 9.36
N ASN A 141 -11.69 -14.81 9.39
CA ASN A 141 -12.59 -15.13 10.49
C ASN A 141 -13.56 -14.00 10.89
N ILE A 142 -14.02 -13.20 9.92
CA ILE A 142 -15.09 -12.23 10.17
C ILE A 142 -16.40 -12.99 10.44
N PRO A 143 -17.06 -12.76 11.57
CA PRO A 143 -18.32 -13.44 11.89
C PRO A 143 -19.44 -12.98 10.96
N THR A 144 -20.34 -13.89 10.60
CA THR A 144 -21.51 -13.65 9.74
C THR A 144 -21.15 -12.90 8.43
N PRO A 145 -20.18 -13.37 7.64
CA PRO A 145 -19.61 -12.60 6.54
C PRO A 145 -20.64 -12.28 5.44
N GLU A 146 -21.65 -13.12 5.23
CA GLU A 146 -22.76 -12.87 4.30
C GLU A 146 -23.59 -11.64 4.68
N TYR A 147 -23.70 -11.37 5.97
CA TYR A 147 -24.37 -10.18 6.50
C TYR A 147 -23.44 -8.97 6.38
N ARG A 148 -22.17 -9.11 6.79
CA ARG A 148 -21.15 -8.05 6.73
C ARG A 148 -20.95 -7.48 5.34
N MET A 149 -21.05 -8.30 4.29
CA MET A 149 -20.98 -7.84 2.91
C MET A 149 -21.98 -6.73 2.57
N LYS A 150 -23.13 -6.70 3.27
CA LYS A 150 -24.23 -5.75 3.03
C LYS A 150 -24.18 -4.52 3.94
N GLU A 151 -23.35 -4.56 4.98
CA GLU A 151 -23.20 -3.47 5.93
C GLU A 151 -22.25 -2.39 5.40
N TYR A 152 -22.36 -1.22 6.00
CA TYR A 152 -21.42 -0.12 5.87
C TYR A 152 -20.30 -0.26 6.92
N PRO A 153 -19.11 0.39 6.71
CA PRO A 153 -17.98 0.27 7.64
C PRO A 153 -18.29 0.67 9.09
N HIS A 154 -19.22 1.58 9.28
CA HIS A 154 -19.64 2.08 10.61
C HIS A 154 -20.76 1.26 11.21
#